data_401d6e1cea962609425048855e225281
#
_entry.id   401d6e1cea962609425048855e225281
#
_cell.length_a   1.000
_cell.length_b   1.000
_cell.length_c   1.000
_cell.angle_alpha   90.00
_cell.angle_beta   90.00
_cell.angle_gamma   90.00
#
_symmetry.space_group_name_H-M   'P 1'
#
loop_
_entity.id
_entity.type
_entity.pdbx_description
1 polymer ?
#
loop_
_entity_poly.entity_id
_entity_poly.type
_entity_poly.pdbx_seq_one_letter_code
_entity_poly.pdbx_strand_id
1 'polypeptide(L)'
;MTLASPGSTLPNSRAECVALDRADPLRSLRDEFIVPEDVVYLDGNSLGALPQRTAARLAEVASREWGEGLIRSWNSAGWIDLPQRIGDKIAALIGAGAGEVSVADSTSLNVFKTLSAAVALQRIDTPARKIILSERGNFPTDLYIAESVAAASGMELRLADGHRITEAFTDEVAVLLLTHVNYRSGRMHDMAATTGAAHAAGALVVWDLAHSAGALPVDLGGADADFAVGCGYKYLNGGPGAPAFVWAHPRHTARMDRDAMRQPLSGWLGHAAPFEFAPSYRPAAGIARFVCGTPPVLAMAALECGLDVFAAAEPLGGIAALRAKSVALGDFFIELVEGRCAGLGLELVSPRDAAVRGSQASFAHVDGWRVMQALIARGVVGDFRAGEPRPEGAPRDPALDGDLLRFGFTPLYTRFVDAWDAAEQLRDVLASEAFRDERYGRRAKVT
;
A
#
# COMPACT_ATOMS: atom_id res chain seq x y z
N MET A 1 -14.33 -22.92 10.76
CA MET A 1 -15.07 -23.27 9.52
C MET A 1 -14.38 -22.52 8.40
N THR A 2 -13.62 -23.20 7.56
CA THR A 2 -12.81 -22.62 6.48
C THR A 2 -13.73 -22.00 5.44
N LEU A 3 -13.59 -20.69 5.17
CA LEU A 3 -14.18 -20.03 4.00
C LEU A 3 -13.63 -20.76 2.76
N ALA A 4 -14.55 -21.41 2.01
CA ALA A 4 -14.31 -22.15 0.76
C ALA A 4 -13.11 -23.11 0.77
N SER A 5 -13.37 -24.37 1.05
CA SER A 5 -12.46 -25.46 0.63
C SER A 5 -12.29 -25.44 -0.90
N PRO A 6 -11.13 -25.82 -1.47
CA PRO A 6 -10.99 -26.02 -2.91
C PRO A 6 -12.04 -27.05 -3.38
N GLY A 7 -13.09 -26.59 -4.08
CA GLY A 7 -14.20 -27.41 -4.56
C GLY A 7 -15.59 -26.92 -4.17
N SER A 8 -15.76 -25.82 -3.40
CA SER A 8 -17.07 -25.20 -3.24
C SER A 8 -17.42 -24.41 -4.50
N THR A 9 -18.60 -24.71 -5.08
CA THR A 9 -19.14 -23.92 -6.21
C THR A 9 -19.31 -22.47 -5.77
N LEU A 10 -18.79 -21.54 -6.57
CA LEU A 10 -18.98 -20.10 -6.34
C LEU A 10 -20.48 -19.74 -6.40
N PRO A 11 -20.92 -18.67 -5.69
CA PRO A 11 -22.32 -18.28 -5.69
C PRO A 11 -22.84 -18.00 -7.10
N ASN A 12 -24.04 -18.53 -7.40
CA ASN A 12 -24.69 -18.37 -8.70
C ASN A 12 -25.78 -17.29 -8.69
N SER A 13 -26.07 -16.72 -7.53
CA SER A 13 -27.12 -15.73 -7.34
C SER A 13 -26.76 -14.72 -6.26
N ARG A 14 -27.37 -13.55 -6.35
CA ARG A 14 -27.24 -12.51 -5.31
C ARG A 14 -27.70 -13.02 -3.93
N ALA A 15 -28.72 -13.88 -3.89
CA ALA A 15 -29.22 -14.46 -2.65
C ALA A 15 -28.18 -15.36 -1.98
N GLU A 16 -27.43 -16.14 -2.77
CA GLU A 16 -26.32 -16.96 -2.26
C GLU A 16 -25.16 -16.08 -1.74
N CYS A 17 -24.85 -14.96 -2.40
CA CYS A 17 -23.86 -14.01 -1.90
C CYS A 17 -24.27 -13.47 -0.52
N VAL A 18 -25.54 -13.06 -0.36
CA VAL A 18 -26.07 -12.60 0.94
C VAL A 18 -25.99 -13.70 2.00
N ALA A 19 -26.22 -14.96 1.62
CA ALA A 19 -26.08 -16.08 2.54
C ALA A 19 -24.62 -16.31 2.98
N LEU A 20 -23.67 -16.18 2.06
CA LEU A 20 -22.23 -16.22 2.37
C LEU A 20 -21.83 -15.09 3.31
N ASP A 21 -22.27 -13.85 3.03
CA ASP A 21 -21.96 -12.69 3.87
C ASP A 21 -22.51 -12.86 5.29
N ARG A 22 -23.70 -13.49 5.46
CA ARG A 22 -24.24 -13.81 6.79
C ARG A 22 -23.43 -14.88 7.53
N ALA A 23 -22.83 -15.81 6.78
CA ALA A 23 -22.00 -16.88 7.33
C ALA A 23 -20.53 -16.46 7.54
N ASP A 24 -20.11 -15.29 7.02
CA ASP A 24 -18.75 -14.80 7.12
C ASP A 24 -18.37 -14.52 8.59
N PRO A 25 -17.34 -15.20 9.14
CA PRO A 25 -16.88 -14.93 10.50
C PRO A 25 -16.35 -13.51 10.70
N LEU A 26 -15.92 -12.84 9.62
CA LEU A 26 -15.39 -11.48 9.63
C LEU A 26 -16.47 -10.41 9.44
N ARG A 27 -17.77 -10.78 9.31
CA ARG A 27 -18.84 -9.84 8.96
C ARG A 27 -18.99 -8.66 9.93
N SER A 28 -18.71 -8.88 11.23
CA SER A 28 -18.80 -7.83 12.25
C SER A 28 -17.78 -6.71 12.07
N LEU A 29 -16.66 -6.96 11.37
CA LEU A 29 -15.64 -5.94 11.11
C LEU A 29 -16.17 -4.79 10.21
N ARG A 30 -17.20 -5.05 9.39
CA ARG A 30 -17.82 -4.00 8.58
C ARG A 30 -18.49 -2.93 9.46
N ASP A 31 -19.01 -3.31 10.62
CA ASP A 31 -19.67 -2.39 11.56
C ASP A 31 -18.66 -1.41 12.20
N GLU A 32 -17.37 -1.70 12.10
CA GLU A 32 -16.29 -0.79 12.49
C GLU A 32 -16.06 0.36 11.49
N PHE A 33 -16.79 0.39 10.35
CA PHE A 33 -16.61 1.38 9.29
C PHE A 33 -17.92 2.09 8.95
N ILE A 34 -17.80 3.34 8.51
CA ILE A 34 -18.86 4.11 7.88
C ILE A 34 -18.71 3.96 6.36
N VAL A 35 -19.54 3.09 5.78
CA VAL A 35 -19.66 2.93 4.32
C VAL A 35 -21.12 3.23 3.96
N PRO A 36 -21.41 4.21 3.07
CA PRO A 36 -22.77 4.52 2.67
C PRO A 36 -23.50 3.30 2.11
N GLU A 37 -24.81 3.16 2.42
CA GLU A 37 -25.58 1.97 2.06
C GLU A 37 -25.80 1.82 0.56
N ASP A 38 -25.86 2.95 -0.17
CA ASP A 38 -26.06 3.05 -1.61
C ASP A 38 -24.72 2.99 -2.41
N VAL A 39 -23.60 2.76 -1.72
CA VAL A 39 -22.27 2.70 -2.34
C VAL A 39 -21.66 1.31 -2.22
N VAL A 40 -21.26 0.74 -3.34
CA VAL A 40 -20.34 -0.40 -3.43
C VAL A 40 -18.93 0.16 -3.55
N TYR A 41 -18.18 0.14 -2.43
CA TYR A 41 -16.85 0.74 -2.36
C TYR A 41 -15.74 -0.27 -2.61
N LEU A 42 -15.13 -0.21 -3.78
CA LEU A 42 -14.06 -1.09 -4.25
C LEU A 42 -12.76 -0.30 -4.56
N ASP A 43 -12.51 0.78 -3.81
CA ASP A 43 -11.31 1.62 -3.98
C ASP A 43 -10.51 1.79 -2.67
N GLY A 44 -10.60 0.83 -1.76
CA GLY A 44 -9.80 0.82 -0.53
C GLY A 44 -8.28 0.72 -0.77
N ASN A 45 -7.87 0.35 -1.97
CA ASN A 45 -6.49 0.38 -2.45
C ASN A 45 -6.02 1.79 -2.85
N SER A 46 -6.90 2.79 -2.91
CA SER A 46 -6.56 4.21 -3.09
C SER A 46 -6.80 5.00 -1.80
N LEU A 47 -7.95 4.78 -1.14
CA LEU A 47 -8.28 5.37 0.16
C LEU A 47 -9.11 4.38 0.97
N GLY A 48 -8.68 4.07 2.19
CA GLY A 48 -9.44 3.23 3.13
C GLY A 48 -10.76 3.92 3.56
N ALA A 49 -11.79 3.12 3.88
CA ALA A 49 -13.04 3.62 4.41
C ALA A 49 -12.85 4.23 5.82
N LEU A 50 -13.76 5.12 6.21
CA LEU A 50 -13.71 5.81 7.50
C LEU A 50 -14.01 4.84 8.66
N PRO A 51 -13.06 4.59 9.59
CA PRO A 51 -13.36 3.83 10.79
C PRO A 51 -14.36 4.58 11.69
N GLN A 52 -15.34 3.86 12.24
CA GLN A 52 -16.47 4.39 13.03
C GLN A 52 -16.01 5.32 14.18
N ARG A 53 -14.90 4.98 14.83
CA ARG A 53 -14.37 5.69 16.00
C ARG A 53 -13.63 6.99 15.66
N THR A 54 -13.21 7.17 14.39
CA THR A 54 -12.28 8.23 14.01
C THR A 54 -12.83 9.63 14.28
N ALA A 55 -14.10 9.90 13.91
CA ALA A 55 -14.67 11.23 14.09
C ALA A 55 -14.71 11.65 15.56
N ALA A 56 -15.14 10.74 16.47
CA ALA A 56 -15.16 11.00 17.90
C ALA A 56 -13.75 11.18 18.47
N ARG A 57 -12.80 10.35 18.05
CA ARG A 57 -11.39 10.47 18.48
C ARG A 57 -10.75 11.78 18.05
N LEU A 58 -10.97 12.22 16.83
CA LEU A 58 -10.47 13.51 16.34
C LEU A 58 -11.09 14.70 17.10
N ALA A 59 -12.40 14.63 17.40
CA ALA A 59 -13.07 15.64 18.22
C ALA A 59 -12.47 15.70 19.63
N GLU A 60 -12.16 14.57 20.25
CA GLU A 60 -11.49 14.49 21.56
C GLU A 60 -10.08 15.09 21.51
N VAL A 61 -9.26 14.70 20.51
CA VAL A 61 -7.91 15.28 20.34
C VAL A 61 -7.98 16.78 20.18
N ALA A 62 -8.90 17.28 19.37
CA ALA A 62 -9.03 18.71 19.10
C ALA A 62 -9.52 19.50 20.33
N SER A 63 -10.56 19.01 21.03
CA SER A 63 -11.19 19.77 22.12
C SER A 63 -10.45 19.63 23.45
N ARG A 64 -10.11 18.39 23.85
CA ARG A 64 -9.51 18.12 25.15
C ARG A 64 -7.99 18.16 25.12
N GLU A 65 -7.39 17.33 24.26
CA GLU A 65 -5.94 17.22 24.27
C GLU A 65 -5.30 18.53 23.79
N TRP A 66 -5.74 19.07 22.66
CA TRP A 66 -5.24 20.33 22.17
C TRP A 66 -5.90 21.54 22.87
N GLY A 67 -7.23 21.63 22.88
CA GLY A 67 -7.95 22.80 23.40
C GLY A 67 -7.71 23.08 24.88
N GLU A 68 -7.72 22.04 25.75
CA GLU A 68 -7.53 22.16 27.19
C GLU A 68 -6.08 21.84 27.62
N GLY A 69 -5.48 20.79 27.02
CA GLY A 69 -4.14 20.31 27.37
C GLY A 69 -3.03 21.20 26.86
N LEU A 70 -3.21 21.81 25.68
CA LEU A 70 -2.22 22.68 25.01
C LEU A 70 -0.86 21.96 24.86
N ILE A 71 0.23 22.67 25.12
CA ILE A 71 1.59 22.11 25.00
C ILE A 71 1.85 20.95 25.99
N ARG A 72 1.10 20.85 27.07
CA ARG A 72 1.25 19.77 28.06
C ARG A 72 0.91 18.39 27.50
N SER A 73 0.08 18.36 26.45
CA SER A 73 -0.38 17.12 25.82
C SER A 73 0.71 16.34 25.09
N TRP A 74 1.86 16.95 24.84
CA TRP A 74 3.03 16.19 24.44
C TRP A 74 3.35 15.05 25.40
N ASN A 75 3.22 15.31 26.71
CA ASN A 75 3.43 14.31 27.76
C ASN A 75 2.09 13.69 28.21
N SER A 76 1.10 14.52 28.59
CA SER A 76 -0.13 14.02 29.25
C SER A 76 -1.04 13.20 28.34
N ALA A 77 -1.03 13.44 27.03
CA ALA A 77 -1.73 12.66 26.00
C ALA A 77 -0.78 11.74 25.22
N GLY A 78 0.52 11.73 25.52
CA GLY A 78 1.51 10.87 24.89
C GLY A 78 1.77 11.17 23.42
N TRP A 79 1.64 12.43 22.98
CA TRP A 79 1.89 12.79 21.58
C TRP A 79 3.33 12.55 21.16
N ILE A 80 4.28 12.66 22.12
CA ILE A 80 5.70 12.43 21.83
C ILE A 80 5.98 10.98 21.40
N ASP A 81 5.19 10.03 21.92
CA ASP A 81 5.37 8.60 21.69
C ASP A 81 4.51 8.07 20.53
N LEU A 82 3.62 8.90 19.94
CA LEU A 82 2.71 8.49 18.86
C LEU A 82 3.43 7.81 17.69
N PRO A 83 4.55 8.34 17.16
CA PRO A 83 5.24 7.73 16.03
C PRO A 83 5.65 6.27 16.28
N GLN A 84 6.14 6.00 17.49
CA GLN A 84 6.59 4.66 17.88
C GLN A 84 5.42 3.76 18.24
N ARG A 85 4.46 4.25 19.03
CA ARG A 85 3.29 3.46 19.44
C ARG A 85 2.46 2.97 18.25
N ILE A 86 2.24 3.83 17.26
CA ILE A 86 1.55 3.46 16.03
C ILE A 86 2.45 2.58 15.16
N GLY A 87 3.76 2.86 15.14
CA GLY A 87 4.74 2.02 14.47
C GLY A 87 4.71 0.57 14.96
N ASP A 88 4.59 0.35 16.26
CA ASP A 88 4.54 -1.00 16.85
C ASP A 88 3.26 -1.76 16.44
N LYS A 89 2.12 -1.06 16.27
CA LYS A 89 0.90 -1.67 15.72
C LYS A 89 1.09 -2.09 14.26
N ILE A 90 1.78 -1.27 13.46
CA ILE A 90 2.10 -1.60 12.06
C ILE A 90 3.12 -2.73 11.99
N ALA A 91 4.13 -2.75 12.87
CA ALA A 91 5.15 -3.79 12.93
C ALA A 91 4.54 -5.20 12.97
N ALA A 92 3.49 -5.40 13.77
CA ALA A 92 2.77 -6.67 13.85
C ALA A 92 2.13 -7.10 12.51
N LEU A 93 1.76 -6.16 11.64
CA LEU A 93 1.13 -6.44 10.34
C LEU A 93 2.13 -6.71 9.23
N ILE A 94 3.41 -6.36 9.42
CA ILE A 94 4.44 -6.44 8.38
C ILE A 94 5.60 -7.38 8.76
N GLY A 95 5.44 -8.19 9.81
CA GLY A 95 6.47 -9.14 10.25
C GLY A 95 7.75 -8.46 10.75
N ALA A 96 7.59 -7.32 11.44
CA ALA A 96 8.67 -6.58 12.08
C ALA A 96 8.58 -6.65 13.61
N GLY A 97 9.68 -6.42 14.30
CA GLY A 97 9.73 -6.35 15.76
C GLY A 97 9.25 -5.01 16.31
N ALA A 98 8.84 -5.00 17.59
CA ALA A 98 8.54 -3.77 18.30
C ALA A 98 9.78 -2.86 18.33
N GLY A 99 9.60 -1.56 18.14
CA GLY A 99 10.70 -0.58 18.07
C GLY A 99 11.41 -0.49 16.72
N GLU A 100 11.01 -1.27 15.72
CA GLU A 100 11.64 -1.29 14.40
C GLU A 100 10.91 -0.43 13.36
N VAL A 101 9.68 -0.01 13.64
CA VAL A 101 8.83 0.80 12.75
C VAL A 101 8.57 2.15 13.39
N SER A 102 8.64 3.21 12.61
CA SER A 102 8.19 4.55 13.03
C SER A 102 7.23 5.14 12.02
N VAL A 103 6.22 5.84 12.50
CA VAL A 103 5.28 6.58 11.63
C VAL A 103 5.78 8.01 11.47
N ALA A 104 6.04 8.40 10.23
CA ALA A 104 6.55 9.72 9.91
C ALA A 104 6.24 10.09 8.46
N ASP A 105 6.07 11.36 8.21
CA ASP A 105 6.05 12.00 6.89
C ASP A 105 5.10 11.33 5.86
N SER A 106 5.43 11.39 4.59
CA SER A 106 4.77 10.72 3.49
C SER A 106 5.61 9.55 2.96
N THR A 107 5.00 8.64 2.20
CA THR A 107 5.71 7.54 1.50
C THR A 107 6.87 8.10 0.67
N SER A 108 6.64 9.18 -0.09
CA SER A 108 7.68 9.81 -0.91
C SER A 108 8.91 10.22 -0.11
N LEU A 109 8.71 10.88 1.05
CA LEU A 109 9.81 11.27 1.92
C LEU A 109 10.50 10.07 2.57
N ASN A 110 9.74 9.02 2.92
CA ASN A 110 10.31 7.81 3.49
C ASN A 110 11.08 6.99 2.46
N VAL A 111 10.63 6.93 1.20
CA VAL A 111 11.43 6.37 0.08
C VAL A 111 12.75 7.13 -0.05
N PHE A 112 12.72 8.47 -0.06
CA PHE A 112 13.93 9.28 -0.13
C PHE A 112 14.91 8.98 1.02
N LYS A 113 14.43 8.87 2.25
CA LYS A 113 15.26 8.59 3.43
C LYS A 113 15.86 7.19 3.39
N THR A 114 15.04 6.17 3.13
CA THR A 114 15.48 4.77 3.14
C THR A 114 16.41 4.47 1.96
N LEU A 115 16.08 4.95 0.77
CA LEU A 115 16.92 4.79 -0.41
C LEU A 115 18.28 5.51 -0.23
N SER A 116 18.27 6.73 0.33
CA SER A 116 19.51 7.45 0.65
C SER A 116 20.35 6.72 1.71
N ALA A 117 19.70 6.12 2.71
CA ALA A 117 20.41 5.33 3.74
C ALA A 117 21.03 4.07 3.12
N ALA A 118 20.28 3.33 2.28
CA ALA A 118 20.78 2.16 1.58
C ALA A 118 21.97 2.51 0.65
N VAL A 119 21.86 3.58 -0.11
CA VAL A 119 22.95 4.09 -0.96
C VAL A 119 24.17 4.48 -0.12
N ALA A 120 23.99 5.13 1.04
CA ALA A 120 25.09 5.52 1.91
C ALA A 120 25.82 4.27 2.46
N LEU A 121 25.10 3.22 2.85
CA LEU A 121 25.68 1.95 3.29
C LEU A 121 26.49 1.29 2.17
N GLN A 122 25.92 1.20 0.98
CA GLN A 122 26.59 0.60 -0.19
C GLN A 122 27.82 1.38 -0.64
N ARG A 123 27.82 2.70 -0.51
CA ARG A 123 29.01 3.54 -0.83
C ARG A 123 30.18 3.26 0.10
N ILE A 124 29.93 2.83 1.33
CA ILE A 124 30.97 2.40 2.27
C ILE A 124 31.48 1.01 1.92
N ASP A 125 30.55 0.08 1.68
CA ASP A 125 30.90 -1.36 1.51
C ASP A 125 31.39 -1.69 0.12
N THR A 126 30.71 -1.14 -0.90
CA THR A 126 30.89 -1.51 -2.30
C THR A 126 30.86 -0.26 -3.20
N PRO A 127 31.83 0.67 -3.07
CA PRO A 127 31.79 1.99 -3.76
C PRO A 127 31.80 1.91 -5.29
N ALA A 128 32.13 0.73 -5.83
CA ALA A 128 32.09 0.49 -7.29
C ALA A 128 30.66 0.32 -7.83
N ARG A 129 29.70 -0.07 -7.00
CA ARG A 129 28.30 -0.26 -7.40
C ARG A 129 27.63 1.09 -7.60
N LYS A 130 27.00 1.30 -8.77
CA LYS A 130 26.49 2.62 -9.18
C LYS A 130 25.07 2.60 -9.69
N ILE A 131 24.35 1.48 -9.56
CA ILE A 131 23.00 1.33 -10.08
C ILE A 131 22.00 1.20 -8.95
N ILE A 132 20.96 2.03 -9.02
CA ILE A 132 19.68 1.81 -8.36
C ILE A 132 18.79 1.11 -9.38
N LEU A 133 18.38 -0.13 -9.09
CA LEU A 133 17.51 -0.93 -9.95
C LEU A 133 16.06 -0.77 -9.50
N SER A 134 15.14 -0.64 -10.46
CA SER A 134 13.69 -0.68 -10.20
C SER A 134 12.95 -1.30 -11.38
N GLU A 135 11.65 -1.58 -11.22
CA GLU A 135 10.82 -2.02 -12.35
C GLU A 135 10.21 -0.82 -13.10
N ARG A 136 10.04 -0.98 -14.41
CA ARG A 136 9.47 0.06 -15.29
C ARG A 136 8.05 0.45 -14.89
N GLY A 137 7.24 -0.48 -14.40
CA GLY A 137 5.87 -0.26 -13.97
C GLY A 137 5.73 0.09 -12.48
N ASN A 138 6.80 0.50 -11.81
CA ASN A 138 6.73 0.93 -10.41
C ASN A 138 5.92 2.24 -10.29
N PHE A 139 5.47 2.56 -9.07
CA PHE A 139 4.73 3.79 -8.84
C PHE A 139 5.58 5.02 -9.22
N PRO A 140 5.02 5.98 -10.01
CA PRO A 140 5.83 7.06 -10.58
C PRO A 140 6.64 7.86 -9.56
N THR A 141 6.08 8.12 -8.37
CA THR A 141 6.79 8.85 -7.31
C THR A 141 8.06 8.13 -6.85
N ASP A 142 8.01 6.80 -6.74
CA ASP A 142 9.18 6.00 -6.34
C ASP A 142 10.30 6.16 -7.37
N LEU A 143 9.94 6.12 -8.67
CA LEU A 143 10.89 6.34 -9.76
C LEU A 143 11.46 7.77 -9.76
N TYR A 144 10.62 8.80 -9.54
CA TYR A 144 11.08 10.20 -9.47
C TYR A 144 12.05 10.43 -8.30
N ILE A 145 11.75 9.83 -7.14
CA ILE A 145 12.65 9.89 -5.97
C ILE A 145 13.93 9.11 -6.24
N ALA A 146 13.83 7.91 -6.84
CA ALA A 146 15.01 7.10 -7.18
C ALA A 146 15.93 7.84 -8.17
N GLU A 147 15.37 8.49 -9.19
CA GLU A 147 16.12 9.31 -10.15
C GLU A 147 16.84 10.48 -9.43
N SER A 148 16.12 11.16 -8.53
CA SER A 148 16.69 12.28 -7.76
C SER A 148 17.82 11.84 -6.84
N VAL A 149 17.65 10.70 -6.15
CA VAL A 149 18.69 10.13 -5.27
C VAL A 149 19.88 9.64 -6.10
N ALA A 150 19.63 8.99 -7.25
CA ALA A 150 20.69 8.56 -8.16
C ALA A 150 21.53 9.74 -8.62
N ALA A 151 20.90 10.81 -9.13
CA ALA A 151 21.58 12.01 -9.57
C ALA A 151 22.41 12.66 -8.47
N ALA A 152 21.85 12.84 -7.26
CA ALA A 152 22.53 13.43 -6.11
C ALA A 152 23.70 12.58 -5.60
N SER A 153 23.66 11.26 -5.85
CA SER A 153 24.67 10.31 -5.36
C SER A 153 25.70 9.91 -6.43
N GLY A 154 25.60 10.43 -7.67
CA GLY A 154 26.46 10.01 -8.79
C GLY A 154 26.22 8.56 -9.17
N MET A 155 24.97 8.11 -9.09
CA MET A 155 24.48 6.79 -9.50
C MET A 155 23.57 6.90 -10.73
N GLU A 156 23.15 5.78 -11.26
CA GLU A 156 22.21 5.63 -12.38
C GLU A 156 20.94 4.91 -11.89
N LEU A 157 19.77 5.39 -12.29
CA LEU A 157 18.52 4.63 -12.17
C LEU A 157 18.37 3.73 -13.42
N ARG A 158 18.32 2.41 -13.17
CA ARG A 158 18.08 1.41 -14.23
C ARG A 158 16.70 0.79 -14.05
N LEU A 159 15.89 0.77 -15.11
CA LEU A 159 14.55 0.20 -15.12
C LEU A 159 14.54 -1.12 -15.87
N ALA A 160 14.04 -2.17 -15.25
CA ALA A 160 13.88 -3.51 -15.82
C ALA A 160 12.40 -3.88 -15.96
N ASP A 161 12.15 -4.98 -16.68
CA ASP A 161 10.85 -5.63 -16.70
C ASP A 161 10.57 -6.26 -15.33
N GLY A 162 9.46 -5.89 -14.71
CA GLY A 162 9.08 -6.40 -13.38
C GLY A 162 8.87 -7.92 -13.34
N HIS A 163 8.48 -8.57 -14.44
CA HIS A 163 8.39 -10.04 -14.52
C HIS A 163 9.76 -10.72 -14.50
N ARG A 164 10.80 -9.99 -14.84
CA ARG A 164 12.17 -10.49 -14.99
C ARG A 164 13.16 -9.71 -14.14
N ILE A 165 12.69 -9.10 -13.05
CA ILE A 165 13.52 -8.21 -12.21
C ILE A 165 14.76 -8.93 -11.66
N THR A 166 14.64 -10.20 -11.31
CA THR A 166 15.75 -11.01 -10.80
C THR A 166 16.82 -11.29 -11.85
N GLU A 167 16.49 -11.23 -13.14
CA GLU A 167 17.45 -11.39 -14.22
C GLU A 167 18.26 -10.10 -14.51
N ALA A 168 17.82 -8.98 -13.96
CA ALA A 168 18.47 -7.67 -14.17
C ALA A 168 19.59 -7.38 -13.16
N PHE A 169 19.83 -8.27 -12.20
CA PHE A 169 20.93 -8.10 -11.25
C PHE A 169 22.29 -8.29 -11.92
N THR A 170 23.16 -7.34 -11.66
CA THR A 170 24.59 -7.37 -12.03
C THR A 170 25.42 -6.95 -10.83
N ASP A 171 26.74 -7.10 -10.91
CA ASP A 171 27.70 -6.64 -9.89
C ASP A 171 27.75 -5.10 -9.75
N GLU A 172 27.10 -4.35 -10.64
CA GLU A 172 26.96 -2.90 -10.57
C GLU A 172 25.77 -2.44 -9.72
N VAL A 173 24.78 -3.32 -9.45
CA VAL A 173 23.56 -2.96 -8.72
C VAL A 173 23.89 -2.80 -7.24
N ALA A 174 23.64 -1.58 -6.72
CA ALA A 174 23.82 -1.24 -5.32
C ALA A 174 22.54 -1.45 -4.51
N VAL A 175 21.39 -0.98 -5.05
CA VAL A 175 20.11 -1.01 -4.35
C VAL A 175 19.01 -1.38 -5.33
N LEU A 176 18.09 -2.24 -4.89
CA LEU A 176 16.81 -2.50 -5.54
C LEU A 176 15.72 -1.72 -4.82
N LEU A 177 14.90 -0.96 -5.54
CA LEU A 177 13.68 -0.33 -5.04
C LEU A 177 12.48 -0.94 -5.76
N LEU A 178 11.59 -1.60 -5.02
CA LEU A 178 10.39 -2.22 -5.56
C LEU A 178 9.15 -1.97 -4.70
N THR A 179 8.00 -1.82 -5.38
CA THR A 179 6.69 -1.97 -4.73
C THR A 179 6.34 -3.46 -4.67
N HIS A 180 6.01 -3.97 -3.46
CA HIS A 180 5.70 -5.39 -3.25
C HIS A 180 4.48 -5.85 -4.09
N VAL A 181 3.42 -5.04 -4.13
CA VAL A 181 2.25 -5.26 -4.98
C VAL A 181 2.12 -4.11 -5.97
N ASN A 182 2.24 -4.42 -7.24
CA ASN A 182 2.16 -3.43 -8.31
C ASN A 182 0.79 -2.72 -8.32
N TYR A 183 0.79 -1.40 -8.32
CA TYR A 183 -0.42 -0.59 -8.16
C TYR A 183 -1.36 -0.66 -9.37
N ARG A 184 -0.88 -1.00 -10.55
CA ARG A 184 -1.68 -1.12 -11.78
C ARG A 184 -2.29 -2.51 -11.90
N SER A 185 -1.45 -3.52 -11.97
CA SER A 185 -1.85 -4.91 -12.23
C SER A 185 -2.26 -5.69 -10.98
N GLY A 186 -1.86 -5.24 -9.79
CA GLY A 186 -2.00 -6.04 -8.58
C GLY A 186 -1.04 -7.22 -8.50
N ARG A 187 -0.08 -7.37 -9.44
CA ARG A 187 0.92 -8.43 -9.36
C ARG A 187 1.80 -8.26 -8.13
N MET A 188 2.01 -9.35 -7.42
CA MET A 188 2.81 -9.41 -6.21
C MET A 188 4.15 -10.10 -6.48
N HIS A 189 5.24 -9.48 -6.05
CA HIS A 189 6.56 -10.11 -6.05
C HIS A 189 6.68 -11.12 -4.91
N ASP A 190 7.43 -12.20 -5.13
CA ASP A 190 7.93 -13.03 -4.04
C ASP A 190 9.03 -12.26 -3.31
N MET A 191 8.69 -11.74 -2.12
CA MET A 191 9.58 -10.88 -1.36
C MET A 191 10.86 -11.61 -0.93
N ALA A 192 10.73 -12.82 -0.42
CA ALA A 192 11.87 -13.60 0.05
C ALA A 192 12.80 -13.99 -1.09
N ALA A 193 12.25 -14.53 -2.19
CA ALA A 193 13.05 -14.91 -3.35
C ALA A 193 13.73 -13.70 -4.01
N THR A 194 13.01 -12.56 -4.12
CA THR A 194 13.56 -11.33 -4.73
C THR A 194 14.64 -10.72 -3.86
N THR A 195 14.43 -10.65 -2.53
CA THR A 195 15.43 -10.16 -1.58
C THR A 195 16.67 -11.05 -1.59
N GLY A 196 16.50 -12.38 -1.56
CA GLY A 196 17.60 -13.33 -1.65
C GLY A 196 18.42 -13.20 -2.93
N ALA A 197 17.77 -12.99 -4.07
CA ALA A 197 18.44 -12.74 -5.35
C ALA A 197 19.24 -11.42 -5.33
N ALA A 198 18.67 -10.34 -4.75
CA ALA A 198 19.36 -9.06 -4.59
C ALA A 198 20.60 -9.22 -3.70
N HIS A 199 20.47 -9.89 -2.56
CA HIS A 199 21.59 -10.16 -1.63
C HIS A 199 22.65 -11.03 -2.27
N ALA A 200 22.29 -12.06 -3.02
CA ALA A 200 23.25 -12.90 -3.76
C ALA A 200 24.06 -12.08 -4.78
N ALA A 201 23.45 -11.05 -5.37
CA ALA A 201 24.12 -10.08 -6.22
C ALA A 201 24.86 -8.97 -5.42
N GLY A 202 24.72 -8.91 -4.09
CA GLY A 202 25.32 -7.92 -3.18
C GLY A 202 24.60 -6.58 -3.16
N ALA A 203 23.36 -6.51 -3.57
CA ALA A 203 22.50 -5.32 -3.53
C ALA A 203 21.64 -5.32 -2.24
N LEU A 204 21.34 -4.13 -1.71
CA LEU A 204 20.31 -3.94 -0.67
C LEU A 204 18.94 -3.73 -1.29
N VAL A 205 17.88 -3.98 -0.52
CA VAL A 205 16.49 -3.86 -1.01
C VAL A 205 15.70 -2.84 -0.18
N VAL A 206 14.97 -1.97 -0.86
CA VAL A 206 13.96 -1.08 -0.30
C VAL A 206 12.59 -1.50 -0.85
N TRP A 207 11.68 -1.95 0.03
CA TRP A 207 10.33 -2.35 -0.32
C TRP A 207 9.32 -1.22 -0.07
N ASP A 208 8.48 -0.90 -1.07
CA ASP A 208 7.25 -0.14 -0.83
C ASP A 208 6.08 -1.10 -0.58
N LEU A 209 5.47 -0.99 0.58
CA LEU A 209 4.35 -1.80 1.06
C LEU A 209 3.00 -1.10 0.94
N ALA A 210 2.89 -0.02 0.17
CA ALA A 210 1.67 0.79 0.07
C ALA A 210 0.42 -0.01 -0.36
N HIS A 211 0.58 -1.13 -1.06
CA HIS A 211 -0.49 -2.04 -1.46
C HIS A 211 -0.45 -3.40 -0.74
N SER A 212 0.42 -3.56 0.26
CA SER A 212 0.60 -4.82 1.00
C SER A 212 0.22 -4.71 2.46
N ALA A 213 0.70 -3.66 3.15
CA ALA A 213 0.46 -3.46 4.58
C ALA A 213 -1.04 -3.34 4.87
N GLY A 214 -1.56 -4.25 5.69
CA GLY A 214 -2.98 -4.35 6.00
C GLY A 214 -3.84 -5.07 4.94
N ALA A 215 -3.28 -5.41 3.77
CA ALA A 215 -3.99 -6.12 2.70
C ALA A 215 -3.69 -7.62 2.67
N LEU A 216 -2.48 -7.99 3.06
CA LEU A 216 -1.99 -9.38 3.01
C LEU A 216 -0.86 -9.57 4.05
N PRO A 217 -0.57 -10.83 4.43
CA PRO A 217 0.57 -11.11 5.29
C PRO A 217 1.88 -10.63 4.64
N VAL A 218 2.67 -9.91 5.41
CA VAL A 218 4.03 -9.49 5.06
C VAL A 218 4.95 -9.98 6.16
N ASP A 219 6.11 -10.50 5.80
CA ASP A 219 7.13 -10.98 6.74
C ASP A 219 8.50 -10.41 6.35
N LEU A 220 8.74 -9.15 6.75
CA LEU A 220 10.00 -8.46 6.47
C LEU A 220 11.20 -9.15 7.11
N GLY A 221 11.03 -9.65 8.33
CA GLY A 221 12.08 -10.38 9.05
C GLY A 221 12.41 -11.71 8.38
N GLY A 222 11.38 -12.51 8.06
CA GLY A 222 11.56 -13.80 7.38
C GLY A 222 12.08 -13.69 5.95
N ALA A 223 11.77 -12.58 5.27
CA ALA A 223 12.32 -12.27 3.95
C ALA A 223 13.74 -11.66 3.99
N ASP A 224 14.28 -11.43 5.17
CA ASP A 224 15.58 -10.76 5.38
C ASP A 224 15.68 -9.40 4.66
N ALA A 225 14.55 -8.65 4.54
CA ALA A 225 14.51 -7.36 3.89
C ALA A 225 15.45 -6.35 4.57
N ASP A 226 15.84 -5.28 3.85
CA ASP A 226 16.74 -4.26 4.39
C ASP A 226 16.01 -3.03 4.90
N PHE A 227 15.13 -2.48 4.06
CA PHE A 227 14.29 -1.33 4.37
C PHE A 227 12.90 -1.52 3.80
N ALA A 228 11.91 -0.92 4.46
CA ALA A 228 10.56 -0.85 3.93
C ALA A 228 9.89 0.49 4.28
N VAL A 229 8.96 0.88 3.42
CA VAL A 229 8.09 2.03 3.60
C VAL A 229 6.66 1.65 3.23
N GLY A 230 5.68 2.46 3.63
CA GLY A 230 4.30 2.28 3.17
C GLY A 230 3.43 3.44 3.62
N CYS A 231 2.20 3.53 3.11
CA CYS A 231 1.28 4.62 3.42
C CYS A 231 0.23 4.21 4.46
N GLY A 232 -0.25 5.19 5.23
CA GLY A 232 -1.29 4.95 6.24
C GLY A 232 -2.73 5.08 5.73
N TYR A 233 -2.96 5.66 4.54
CA TYR A 233 -4.29 6.05 4.08
C TYR A 233 -5.04 5.03 3.21
N LYS A 234 -4.38 3.98 2.74
CA LYS A 234 -4.99 2.91 1.94
C LYS A 234 -5.56 1.82 2.85
N TYR A 235 -5.04 0.60 2.76
CA TYR A 235 -5.52 -0.55 3.53
C TYR A 235 -5.40 -0.41 5.05
N LEU A 236 -4.54 0.50 5.56
CA LEU A 236 -4.47 0.81 6.98
C LEU A 236 -5.57 1.77 7.46
N ASN A 237 -6.42 2.28 6.58
CA ASN A 237 -7.64 3.06 6.86
C ASN A 237 -7.41 4.33 7.72
N GLY A 238 -6.22 4.94 7.62
CA GLY A 238 -5.86 6.12 8.42
C GLY A 238 -6.47 7.44 7.94
N GLY A 239 -7.25 7.40 6.85
CA GLY A 239 -7.91 8.57 6.28
C GLY A 239 -7.02 9.40 5.34
N PRO A 240 -7.60 10.41 4.67
CA PRO A 240 -6.90 11.20 3.64
C PRO A 240 -5.70 11.95 4.24
N GLY A 241 -4.53 11.77 3.61
CA GLY A 241 -3.29 12.37 4.08
C GLY A 241 -2.69 11.73 5.33
N ALA A 242 -3.15 10.58 5.76
CA ALA A 242 -2.55 9.85 6.87
C ALA A 242 -1.04 9.66 6.66
N PRO A 243 -0.23 9.80 7.73
CA PRO A 243 1.21 9.66 7.63
C PRO A 243 1.63 8.28 7.17
N ALA A 244 2.78 8.20 6.58
CA ALA A 244 3.44 6.98 6.16
C ALA A 244 4.21 6.34 7.32
N PHE A 245 4.73 5.15 7.09
CA PHE A 245 5.63 4.48 8.01
C PHE A 245 6.96 4.12 7.34
N VAL A 246 7.96 3.91 8.16
CA VAL A 246 9.30 3.48 7.76
C VAL A 246 9.77 2.36 8.67
N TRP A 247 10.37 1.35 8.08
CA TRP A 247 11.05 0.25 8.75
C TRP A 247 12.48 0.13 8.22
N ALA A 248 13.39 -0.21 9.09
CA ALA A 248 14.75 -0.58 8.74
C ALA A 248 15.16 -1.81 9.54
N HIS A 249 15.77 -2.78 8.88
CA HIS A 249 16.23 -3.99 9.55
C HIS A 249 17.19 -3.65 10.70
N PRO A 250 17.07 -4.29 11.89
CA PRO A 250 17.93 -4.02 13.06
C PRO A 250 19.43 -4.06 12.78
N ARG A 251 19.88 -4.92 11.85
CA ARG A 251 21.30 -4.96 11.44
C ARG A 251 21.78 -3.61 10.88
N HIS A 252 20.93 -2.91 10.14
CA HIS A 252 21.27 -1.61 9.54
C HIS A 252 21.17 -0.48 10.56
N THR A 253 20.14 -0.45 11.38
CA THR A 253 20.04 0.58 12.44
C THR A 253 21.17 0.45 13.45
N ALA A 254 21.53 -0.75 13.89
CA ALA A 254 22.69 -0.99 14.78
C ALA A 254 24.01 -0.55 14.14
N ARG A 255 24.18 -0.76 12.83
CA ARG A 255 25.34 -0.26 12.10
C ARG A 255 25.35 1.25 12.00
N MET A 256 24.21 1.86 11.65
CA MET A 256 24.07 3.31 11.58
C MET A 256 24.31 3.98 12.95
N ASP A 257 23.93 3.30 14.05
CA ASP A 257 24.21 3.77 15.42
C ASP A 257 25.71 3.78 15.70
N ARG A 258 26.39 2.67 15.46
CA ARG A 258 27.83 2.52 15.67
C ARG A 258 28.65 3.52 14.86
N ASP A 259 28.28 3.71 13.60
CA ASP A 259 29.03 4.54 12.65
C ASP A 259 28.53 6.00 12.63
N ALA A 260 27.60 6.37 13.52
CA ALA A 260 26.97 7.68 13.64
C ALA A 260 26.41 8.21 12.28
N MET A 261 25.89 7.29 11.47
CA MET A 261 25.40 7.61 10.14
C MET A 261 24.12 8.46 10.21
N ARG A 262 24.01 9.42 9.29
CA ARG A 262 22.85 10.28 9.15
C ARG A 262 22.03 9.88 7.94
N GLN A 263 20.72 9.97 8.04
CA GLN A 263 19.86 10.07 6.87
C GLN A 263 19.79 11.55 6.44
N PRO A 264 19.52 11.87 5.15
CA PRO A 264 19.72 13.22 4.63
C PRO A 264 18.78 14.28 5.22
N LEU A 265 17.58 13.90 5.71
CA LEU A 265 16.62 14.82 6.33
C LEU A 265 16.79 14.82 7.85
N SER A 266 17.96 15.27 8.32
CA SER A 266 18.26 15.41 9.74
C SER A 266 17.33 16.44 10.38
N GLY A 267 16.38 16.00 11.19
CA GLY A 267 15.40 16.87 11.84
C GLY A 267 15.46 16.80 13.37
N TRP A 268 14.81 17.74 14.03
CA TRP A 268 14.94 17.90 15.47
C TRP A 268 14.42 16.71 16.28
N LEU A 269 13.33 16.04 15.86
CA LEU A 269 12.82 14.82 16.53
C LEU A 269 13.60 13.55 16.18
N GLY A 270 14.43 13.58 15.13
CA GLY A 270 15.41 12.53 14.86
C GLY A 270 16.73 12.71 15.60
N HIS A 271 16.85 13.75 16.43
CA HIS A 271 18.02 14.02 17.26
C HIS A 271 18.00 13.15 18.53
N ALA A 272 19.17 12.68 18.97
CA ALA A 272 19.32 11.82 20.16
C ALA A 272 18.86 12.51 21.48
N ALA A 273 18.83 13.85 21.51
CA ALA A 273 18.34 14.63 22.62
C ALA A 273 17.63 15.90 22.06
N PRO A 274 16.40 15.76 21.55
CA PRO A 274 15.74 16.83 20.79
C PRO A 274 15.49 18.10 21.58
N PHE A 275 15.35 18.01 22.90
CA PHE A 275 15.09 19.14 23.78
C PHE A 275 16.36 19.83 24.33
N GLU A 276 17.56 19.35 23.97
CA GLU A 276 18.80 20.09 24.22
C GLU A 276 18.98 21.25 23.25
N PHE A 277 18.28 21.28 22.12
CA PHE A 277 18.37 22.29 21.06
C PHE A 277 19.83 22.61 20.64
N ALA A 278 20.66 21.54 20.65
CA ALA A 278 22.08 21.68 20.29
C ALA A 278 22.23 22.08 18.80
N PRO A 279 23.20 22.94 18.46
CA PRO A 279 23.41 23.36 17.06
C PRO A 279 23.99 22.26 16.18
N SER A 280 24.54 21.22 16.78
CA SER A 280 25.10 20.06 16.07
C SER A 280 24.13 18.87 16.13
N TYR A 281 23.83 18.27 14.96
CA TYR A 281 22.97 17.11 14.89
C TYR A 281 23.68 15.83 15.33
N ARG A 282 23.08 15.13 16.27
CA ARG A 282 23.44 13.77 16.71
C ARG A 282 22.24 12.86 16.47
N PRO A 283 22.34 11.83 15.58
CA PRO A 283 21.20 10.98 15.24
C PRO A 283 20.64 10.26 16.48
N ALA A 284 19.33 10.13 16.57
CA ALA A 284 18.69 9.23 17.52
C ALA A 284 19.04 7.76 17.18
N ALA A 285 18.98 6.90 18.19
CA ALA A 285 19.21 5.48 18.01
C ALA A 285 18.06 4.79 17.25
N GLY A 286 18.38 3.69 16.59
CA GLY A 286 17.39 2.84 15.94
C GLY A 286 16.60 3.55 14.85
N ILE A 287 15.31 3.21 14.75
CA ILE A 287 14.40 3.75 13.74
C ILE A 287 14.04 5.23 13.98
N ALA A 288 14.17 5.74 15.20
CA ALA A 288 13.79 7.11 15.54
C ALA A 288 14.55 8.17 14.74
N ARG A 289 15.75 7.87 14.23
CA ARG A 289 16.52 8.77 13.35
C ARG A 289 15.81 9.11 12.04
N PHE A 290 14.81 8.32 11.64
CA PHE A 290 14.02 8.57 10.43
C PHE A 290 12.86 9.54 10.67
N VAL A 291 12.61 9.97 11.91
CA VAL A 291 11.66 11.04 12.22
C VAL A 291 12.35 12.39 11.99
N CYS A 292 11.76 13.24 11.15
CA CYS A 292 12.36 14.55 10.85
C CYS A 292 11.78 15.66 11.73
N GLY A 293 10.52 15.98 11.49
CA GLY A 293 9.83 17.10 12.12
C GLY A 293 8.78 16.67 13.12
N THR A 294 8.01 17.65 13.56
CA THR A 294 6.86 17.45 14.44
C THR A 294 5.84 16.53 13.78
N PRO A 295 5.41 15.44 14.43
CA PRO A 295 4.45 14.52 13.88
C PRO A 295 3.05 15.14 13.72
N PRO A 296 2.28 14.76 12.67
CA PRO A 296 0.92 15.25 12.46
C PRO A 296 -0.07 14.55 13.40
N VAL A 297 -0.15 15.01 14.64
CA VAL A 297 -0.89 14.36 15.76
C VAL A 297 -2.31 13.97 15.38
N LEU A 298 -3.10 14.87 14.76
CA LEU A 298 -4.49 14.58 14.37
C LEU A 298 -4.55 13.42 13.35
N ALA A 299 -3.70 13.45 12.33
CA ALA A 299 -3.68 12.40 11.33
C ALA A 299 -3.15 11.07 11.90
N MET A 300 -2.23 11.11 12.86
CA MET A 300 -1.77 9.92 13.60
C MET A 300 -2.89 9.32 14.45
N ALA A 301 -3.67 10.14 15.13
CA ALA A 301 -4.82 9.66 15.90
C ALA A 301 -5.88 8.99 15.01
N ALA A 302 -6.10 9.51 13.80
CA ALA A 302 -6.96 8.86 12.81
C ALA A 302 -6.39 7.51 12.33
N LEU A 303 -5.10 7.46 12.03
CA LEU A 303 -4.42 6.21 11.63
C LEU A 303 -4.48 5.16 12.74
N GLU A 304 -4.33 5.56 13.99
CA GLU A 304 -4.43 4.64 15.13
C GLU A 304 -5.82 3.98 15.19
N CYS A 305 -6.90 4.73 14.91
CA CYS A 305 -8.26 4.16 14.81
C CYS A 305 -8.38 3.11 13.69
N GLY A 306 -7.73 3.31 12.55
CA GLY A 306 -7.68 2.32 11.46
C GLY A 306 -6.97 1.04 11.88
N LEU A 307 -5.86 1.17 12.60
CA LEU A 307 -5.08 0.04 13.10
C LEU A 307 -5.80 -0.75 14.22
N ASP A 308 -6.61 -0.08 15.03
CA ASP A 308 -7.42 -0.74 16.07
C ASP A 308 -8.41 -1.76 15.47
N VAL A 309 -8.85 -1.58 14.23
CA VAL A 309 -9.71 -2.56 13.54
C VAL A 309 -8.96 -3.86 13.25
N PHE A 310 -7.66 -3.79 12.95
CA PHE A 310 -6.85 -5.01 12.79
C PHE A 310 -6.71 -5.77 14.12
N ALA A 311 -6.56 -5.06 15.23
CA ALA A 311 -6.56 -5.69 16.55
C ALA A 311 -7.91 -6.38 16.85
N ALA A 312 -9.04 -5.81 16.41
CA ALA A 312 -10.35 -6.45 16.49
C ALA A 312 -10.47 -7.68 15.58
N ALA A 313 -9.69 -7.77 14.51
CA ALA A 313 -9.65 -8.92 13.61
C ALA A 313 -8.82 -10.10 14.17
N GLU A 314 -7.89 -9.88 15.09
CA GLU A 314 -7.00 -10.92 15.63
C GLU A 314 -7.74 -12.14 16.19
N PRO A 315 -8.80 -12.01 17.04
CA PRO A 315 -9.56 -13.17 17.51
C PRO A 315 -10.30 -13.93 16.41
N LEU A 316 -10.48 -13.31 15.25
CA LEU A 316 -11.17 -13.86 14.09
C LEU A 316 -10.20 -14.51 13.07
N GLY A 317 -8.92 -14.61 13.40
CA GLY A 317 -7.86 -15.18 12.56
C GLY A 317 -6.92 -14.15 11.92
N GLY A 318 -7.05 -12.88 12.27
CA GLY A 318 -6.12 -11.81 11.94
C GLY A 318 -5.92 -11.60 10.45
N ILE A 319 -4.73 -11.14 10.09
CA ILE A 319 -4.38 -10.84 8.68
C ILE A 319 -4.48 -12.05 7.77
N ALA A 320 -4.29 -13.27 8.27
CA ALA A 320 -4.42 -14.49 7.48
C ALA A 320 -5.88 -14.75 7.05
N ALA A 321 -6.84 -14.57 7.96
CA ALA A 321 -8.27 -14.68 7.65
C ALA A 321 -8.72 -13.56 6.71
N LEU A 322 -8.24 -12.33 6.92
CA LEU A 322 -8.47 -11.20 6.02
C LEU A 322 -7.95 -11.51 4.61
N ARG A 323 -6.74 -12.07 4.49
CA ARG A 323 -6.18 -12.46 3.19
C ARG A 323 -7.02 -13.54 2.52
N ALA A 324 -7.45 -14.56 3.25
CA ALA A 324 -8.29 -15.62 2.70
C ALA A 324 -9.60 -15.07 2.12
N LYS A 325 -10.27 -14.16 2.83
CA LYS A 325 -11.48 -13.48 2.33
C LYS A 325 -11.18 -12.60 1.13
N SER A 326 -10.09 -11.83 1.14
CA SER A 326 -9.70 -10.98 0.01
C SER A 326 -9.42 -11.79 -1.27
N VAL A 327 -8.77 -12.94 -1.14
CA VAL A 327 -8.55 -13.88 -2.26
C VAL A 327 -9.89 -14.39 -2.79
N ALA A 328 -10.77 -14.87 -1.92
CA ALA A 328 -12.08 -15.39 -2.31
C ALA A 328 -12.95 -14.32 -3.02
N LEU A 329 -12.94 -13.07 -2.53
CA LEU A 329 -13.63 -11.95 -3.17
C LEU A 329 -13.03 -11.62 -4.55
N GLY A 330 -11.70 -11.59 -4.66
CA GLY A 330 -11.01 -11.30 -5.91
C GLY A 330 -11.23 -12.38 -6.97
N ASP A 331 -11.13 -13.66 -6.60
CA ASP A 331 -11.38 -14.79 -7.49
C ASP A 331 -12.84 -14.79 -7.97
N PHE A 332 -13.77 -14.61 -7.04
CA PHE A 332 -15.19 -14.50 -7.34
C PHE A 332 -15.51 -13.37 -8.30
N PHE A 333 -14.96 -12.17 -8.06
CA PHE A 333 -15.19 -11.03 -8.94
C PHE A 333 -14.60 -11.25 -10.35
N ILE A 334 -13.39 -11.80 -10.45
CA ILE A 334 -12.77 -12.12 -11.74
C ILE A 334 -13.65 -13.09 -12.53
N GLU A 335 -14.13 -14.16 -11.89
CA GLU A 335 -14.98 -15.17 -12.55
C GLU A 335 -16.32 -14.58 -12.99
N LEU A 336 -16.95 -13.74 -12.15
CA LEU A 336 -18.17 -13.04 -12.51
C LEU A 336 -17.99 -12.15 -13.74
N VAL A 337 -16.93 -11.33 -13.74
CA VAL A 337 -16.65 -10.39 -14.83
C VAL A 337 -16.37 -11.14 -16.14
N GLU A 338 -15.52 -12.18 -16.09
CA GLU A 338 -15.21 -12.97 -17.29
C GLU A 338 -16.43 -13.72 -17.86
N GLY A 339 -17.25 -14.28 -16.97
CA GLY A 339 -18.46 -14.99 -17.39
C GLY A 339 -19.55 -14.06 -17.94
N ARG A 340 -19.73 -12.90 -17.32
CA ARG A 340 -20.86 -11.99 -17.61
C ARG A 340 -20.55 -10.89 -18.60
N CYS A 341 -19.28 -10.48 -18.67
CA CYS A 341 -18.81 -9.45 -19.58
C CYS A 341 -18.04 -10.01 -20.76
N ALA A 342 -18.19 -11.33 -21.05
CA ALA A 342 -17.57 -11.97 -22.20
C ALA A 342 -17.95 -11.24 -23.50
N GLY A 343 -16.95 -10.87 -24.30
CA GLY A 343 -17.14 -10.16 -25.57
C GLY A 343 -17.40 -8.65 -25.44
N LEU A 344 -17.40 -8.07 -24.22
CA LEU A 344 -17.65 -6.65 -23.98
C LEU A 344 -16.35 -5.83 -23.89
N GLY A 345 -15.23 -6.33 -24.40
CA GLY A 345 -13.97 -5.57 -24.54
C GLY A 345 -13.10 -5.47 -23.29
N LEU A 346 -13.42 -6.20 -22.23
CA LEU A 346 -12.58 -6.29 -21.03
C LEU A 346 -11.49 -7.36 -21.20
N GLU A 347 -10.29 -7.02 -20.75
CA GLU A 347 -9.14 -7.93 -20.68
C GLU A 347 -8.61 -7.95 -19.24
N LEU A 348 -8.55 -9.13 -18.61
CA LEU A 348 -7.96 -9.27 -17.27
C LEU A 348 -6.46 -9.00 -17.32
N VAL A 349 -6.01 -8.05 -16.50
CA VAL A 349 -4.59 -7.65 -16.39
C VAL A 349 -3.95 -8.20 -15.11
N SER A 350 -4.75 -8.33 -14.04
CA SER A 350 -4.25 -8.93 -12.79
C SER A 350 -3.91 -10.40 -12.99
N PRO A 351 -2.89 -10.91 -12.29
CA PRO A 351 -2.63 -12.34 -12.26
C PRO A 351 -3.87 -13.13 -11.78
N ARG A 352 -4.18 -14.20 -12.49
CA ARG A 352 -5.28 -15.11 -12.08
C ARG A 352 -4.90 -15.90 -10.84
N ASP A 353 -3.64 -16.29 -10.73
CA ASP A 353 -3.12 -16.97 -9.55
C ASP A 353 -3.07 -16.02 -8.35
N ALA A 354 -3.85 -16.35 -7.31
CA ALA A 354 -3.90 -15.59 -6.07
C ALA A 354 -2.56 -15.59 -5.30
N ALA A 355 -1.68 -16.56 -5.53
CA ALA A 355 -0.36 -16.60 -4.91
C ALA A 355 0.55 -15.44 -5.35
N VAL A 356 0.34 -14.90 -6.54
CA VAL A 356 1.11 -13.78 -7.12
C VAL A 356 0.23 -12.55 -7.39
N ARG A 357 -0.92 -12.45 -6.73
CA ARG A 357 -1.84 -11.31 -6.82
C ARG A 357 -2.09 -10.71 -5.44
N GLY A 358 -2.09 -9.38 -5.34
CA GLY A 358 -2.53 -8.63 -4.16
C GLY A 358 -4.05 -8.66 -3.94
N SER A 359 -4.58 -7.64 -3.29
CA SER A 359 -6.01 -7.53 -2.93
C SER A 359 -6.81 -6.68 -3.92
N GLN A 360 -6.48 -6.73 -5.21
CA GLN A 360 -7.18 -6.01 -6.28
C GLN A 360 -7.28 -6.84 -7.55
N ALA A 361 -8.29 -6.55 -8.37
CA ALA A 361 -8.42 -7.01 -9.75
C ALA A 361 -8.45 -5.81 -10.69
N SER A 362 -7.70 -5.90 -11.78
CA SER A 362 -7.58 -4.85 -12.80
C SER A 362 -7.92 -5.40 -14.16
N PHE A 363 -8.72 -4.65 -14.91
CA PHE A 363 -9.13 -5.01 -16.27
C PHE A 363 -8.82 -3.84 -17.21
N ALA A 364 -8.25 -4.13 -18.37
CA ALA A 364 -8.05 -3.15 -19.44
C ALA A 364 -9.32 -2.98 -20.27
N HIS A 365 -9.66 -1.75 -20.64
CA HIS A 365 -10.72 -1.42 -21.58
C HIS A 365 -10.38 -0.13 -22.33
N VAL A 366 -10.66 -0.06 -23.63
CA VAL A 366 -10.31 1.11 -24.47
C VAL A 366 -10.96 2.41 -24.02
N ASP A 367 -12.18 2.33 -23.44
CA ASP A 367 -12.91 3.44 -22.84
C ASP A 367 -12.89 3.39 -21.31
N GLY A 368 -11.83 2.90 -20.69
CA GLY A 368 -11.73 2.62 -19.25
C GLY A 368 -12.17 3.79 -18.37
N TRP A 369 -11.75 5.02 -18.70
CA TRP A 369 -12.20 6.23 -17.99
C TRP A 369 -13.74 6.37 -17.99
N ARG A 370 -14.37 6.32 -19.17
CA ARG A 370 -15.83 6.50 -19.32
C ARG A 370 -16.62 5.41 -18.61
N VAL A 371 -16.13 4.16 -18.69
CA VAL A 371 -16.74 3.02 -18.00
C VAL A 371 -16.69 3.22 -16.50
N MET A 372 -15.55 3.61 -15.95
CA MET A 372 -15.43 3.88 -14.51
C MET A 372 -16.32 5.01 -14.05
N GLN A 373 -16.41 6.13 -14.81
CA GLN A 373 -17.29 7.24 -14.47
C GLN A 373 -18.78 6.83 -14.51
N ALA A 374 -19.16 5.97 -15.45
CA ALA A 374 -20.53 5.44 -15.51
C ALA A 374 -20.86 4.51 -14.33
N LEU A 375 -19.88 3.74 -13.84
CA LEU A 375 -19.99 2.90 -12.64
C LEU A 375 -20.15 3.77 -11.39
N ILE A 376 -19.29 4.77 -11.21
CA ILE A 376 -19.35 5.69 -10.07
C ILE A 376 -20.72 6.41 -10.01
N ALA A 377 -21.25 6.85 -11.17
CA ALA A 377 -22.58 7.44 -11.24
C ALA A 377 -23.73 6.48 -10.84
N ARG A 378 -23.45 5.18 -10.77
CA ARG A 378 -24.37 4.12 -10.32
C ARG A 378 -24.05 3.60 -8.91
N GLY A 379 -23.19 4.30 -8.18
CA GLY A 379 -22.82 3.94 -6.81
C GLY A 379 -21.75 2.86 -6.71
N VAL A 380 -21.11 2.41 -7.81
CA VAL A 380 -19.98 1.47 -7.77
C VAL A 380 -18.68 2.26 -7.91
N VAL A 381 -17.94 2.40 -6.82
CA VAL A 381 -16.72 3.19 -6.76
C VAL A 381 -15.51 2.26 -6.85
N GLY A 382 -14.88 2.23 -8.00
CA GLY A 382 -13.57 1.70 -8.26
C GLY A 382 -12.63 2.83 -8.70
N ASP A 383 -11.48 2.48 -9.25
CA ASP A 383 -10.45 3.43 -9.62
C ASP A 383 -10.03 3.25 -11.09
N PHE A 384 -9.51 4.30 -11.67
CA PHE A 384 -9.00 4.32 -13.04
C PHE A 384 -7.51 4.62 -13.09
N ARG A 385 -6.78 3.90 -13.96
CA ARG A 385 -5.38 4.23 -14.27
C ARG A 385 -5.20 4.33 -15.77
N ALA A 386 -4.77 5.52 -16.23
CA ALA A 386 -4.46 5.75 -17.63
C ALA A 386 -3.26 4.90 -18.08
N GLY A 387 -3.29 4.41 -19.30
CA GLY A 387 -2.16 3.75 -19.92
C GLY A 387 -1.00 4.71 -20.14
N GLU A 388 0.24 4.18 -20.09
CA GLU A 388 1.43 4.91 -20.45
C GLU A 388 1.55 4.98 -21.98
N PRO A 389 2.13 6.07 -22.55
CA PRO A 389 2.44 6.12 -23.95
C PRO A 389 3.40 4.97 -24.34
N ARG A 390 2.96 4.13 -25.26
CA ARG A 390 3.79 3.01 -25.74
C ARG A 390 4.81 3.52 -26.77
N PRO A 391 6.10 3.19 -26.59
CA PRO A 391 7.10 3.48 -27.63
C PRO A 391 6.74 2.82 -28.96
N GLU A 392 7.04 3.49 -30.07
CA GLU A 392 6.80 2.95 -31.42
C GLU A 392 7.52 1.61 -31.61
N GLY A 393 6.79 0.60 -32.09
CA GLY A 393 7.32 -0.75 -32.28
C GLY A 393 7.46 -1.62 -31.04
N ALA A 394 7.21 -1.10 -29.85
CA ALA A 394 7.22 -1.92 -28.63
C ALA A 394 6.02 -2.90 -28.61
N PRO A 395 6.20 -4.12 -28.07
CA PRO A 395 5.07 -5.04 -27.86
C PRO A 395 4.04 -4.42 -26.91
N ARG A 396 2.76 -4.79 -27.09
CA ARG A 396 1.69 -4.36 -26.19
C ARG A 396 1.87 -5.02 -24.82
N ASP A 397 1.81 -4.20 -23.77
CA ASP A 397 1.71 -4.64 -22.39
C ASP A 397 0.48 -3.97 -21.74
N PRO A 398 -0.68 -4.67 -21.65
CA PRO A 398 -1.88 -4.09 -21.08
C PRO A 398 -1.70 -3.58 -19.64
N ALA A 399 -0.74 -4.12 -18.90
CA ALA A 399 -0.44 -3.65 -17.56
C ALA A 399 0.21 -2.26 -17.53
N LEU A 400 0.92 -1.88 -18.59
CA LEU A 400 1.57 -0.57 -18.71
C LEU A 400 0.79 0.38 -19.62
N ASP A 401 0.45 -0.05 -20.85
CA ASP A 401 -0.13 0.82 -21.88
C ASP A 401 -1.67 0.81 -21.94
N GLY A 402 -2.34 -0.06 -21.16
CA GLY A 402 -3.80 -0.15 -21.09
C GLY A 402 -4.43 0.86 -20.13
N ASP A 403 -5.57 1.43 -20.52
CA ASP A 403 -6.46 2.12 -19.60
C ASP A 403 -7.13 1.08 -18.68
N LEU A 404 -6.89 1.17 -17.37
CA LEU A 404 -7.28 0.15 -16.41
C LEU A 404 -8.46 0.57 -15.53
N LEU A 405 -9.43 -0.31 -15.41
CA LEU A 405 -10.44 -0.32 -14.35
C LEU A 405 -9.85 -1.14 -13.20
N ARG A 406 -9.74 -0.56 -12.01
CA ARG A 406 -9.18 -1.18 -10.82
C ARG A 406 -10.23 -1.36 -9.74
N PHE A 407 -10.33 -2.54 -9.18
CA PHE A 407 -11.26 -2.89 -8.09
C PHE A 407 -10.48 -3.49 -6.93
N GLY A 408 -10.48 -2.81 -5.78
CA GLY A 408 -9.79 -3.22 -4.56
C GLY A 408 -10.73 -3.92 -3.60
N PHE A 409 -10.31 -5.07 -3.08
CA PHE A 409 -11.09 -5.87 -2.14
C PHE A 409 -10.49 -5.73 -0.74
N THR A 410 -11.09 -4.86 0.07
CA THR A 410 -10.73 -4.69 1.48
C THR A 410 -11.61 -5.60 2.33
N PRO A 411 -11.10 -6.75 2.80
CA PRO A 411 -11.89 -7.79 3.46
C PRO A 411 -12.54 -7.33 4.77
N LEU A 412 -12.06 -6.23 5.34
CA LEU A 412 -12.63 -5.62 6.54
C LEU A 412 -14.07 -5.15 6.34
N TYR A 413 -14.43 -4.68 5.14
CA TYR A 413 -15.77 -4.14 4.88
C TYR A 413 -16.41 -4.58 3.55
N THR A 414 -15.64 -5.12 2.59
CA THR A 414 -16.19 -5.61 1.32
C THR A 414 -16.88 -6.97 1.51
N ARG A 415 -18.08 -7.12 0.90
CA ARG A 415 -18.92 -8.31 0.97
C ARG A 415 -18.98 -9.03 -0.38
N PHE A 416 -19.40 -10.28 -0.40
CA PHE A 416 -19.65 -11.01 -1.65
C PHE A 416 -20.79 -10.39 -2.46
N VAL A 417 -21.83 -9.86 -1.79
CA VAL A 417 -22.90 -9.14 -2.46
C VAL A 417 -22.41 -7.85 -3.12
N ASP A 418 -21.41 -7.16 -2.56
CA ASP A 418 -20.81 -5.97 -3.16
C ASP A 418 -20.07 -6.34 -4.47
N ALA A 419 -19.32 -7.44 -4.48
CA ALA A 419 -18.65 -7.95 -5.68
C ALA A 419 -19.67 -8.38 -6.76
N TRP A 420 -20.75 -9.02 -6.37
CA TRP A 420 -21.85 -9.38 -7.28
C TRP A 420 -22.47 -8.15 -7.91
N ASP A 421 -22.93 -7.20 -7.09
CA ASP A 421 -23.63 -6.01 -7.55
C ASP A 421 -22.73 -5.16 -8.46
N ALA A 422 -21.41 -5.05 -8.14
CA ALA A 422 -20.45 -4.37 -8.99
C ALA A 422 -20.28 -5.05 -10.36
N ALA A 423 -20.20 -6.38 -10.42
CA ALA A 423 -20.07 -7.12 -11.68
C ALA A 423 -21.33 -6.98 -12.55
N GLU A 424 -22.54 -6.98 -11.94
CA GLU A 424 -23.79 -6.74 -12.64
C GLU A 424 -23.85 -5.32 -13.22
N GLN A 425 -23.50 -4.30 -12.44
CA GLN A 425 -23.45 -2.92 -12.91
C GLN A 425 -22.42 -2.74 -14.03
N LEU A 426 -21.26 -3.39 -13.94
CA LEU A 426 -20.24 -3.34 -14.98
C LEU A 426 -20.75 -3.96 -16.29
N ARG A 427 -21.39 -5.13 -16.21
CA ARG A 427 -22.05 -5.76 -17.37
C ARG A 427 -23.08 -4.82 -18.00
N ASP A 428 -23.95 -4.25 -17.19
CA ASP A 428 -25.04 -3.38 -17.68
C ASP A 428 -24.52 -2.09 -18.33
N VAL A 429 -23.47 -1.50 -17.75
CA VAL A 429 -22.79 -0.31 -18.32
C VAL A 429 -22.19 -0.62 -19.68
N LEU A 430 -21.52 -1.78 -19.79
CA LEU A 430 -20.86 -2.19 -21.03
C LEU A 430 -21.87 -2.65 -22.10
N ALA A 431 -22.83 -3.51 -21.75
CA ALA A 431 -23.80 -4.07 -22.68
C ALA A 431 -24.78 -3.02 -23.25
N SER A 432 -25.16 -2.03 -22.44
CA SER A 432 -26.01 -0.91 -22.88
C SER A 432 -25.22 0.24 -23.52
N GLU A 433 -23.88 0.14 -23.53
CA GLU A 433 -22.99 1.23 -23.96
C GLU A 433 -23.25 2.58 -23.24
N ALA A 434 -23.83 2.56 -22.04
CA ALA A 434 -24.18 3.75 -21.27
C ALA A 434 -22.98 4.67 -21.00
N PHE A 435 -21.76 4.11 -20.96
CA PHE A 435 -20.50 4.85 -20.81
C PHE A 435 -20.19 5.81 -21.95
N ARG A 436 -20.87 5.65 -23.14
CA ARG A 436 -20.68 6.54 -24.30
C ARG A 436 -21.35 7.90 -24.15
N ASP A 437 -22.21 8.09 -23.13
CA ASP A 437 -22.79 9.40 -22.82
C ASP A 437 -21.67 10.44 -22.64
N GLU A 438 -21.84 11.62 -23.25
CA GLU A 438 -20.85 12.70 -23.26
C GLU A 438 -20.46 13.18 -21.85
N ARG A 439 -21.40 13.11 -20.89
CA ARG A 439 -21.14 13.48 -19.49
C ARG A 439 -19.96 12.72 -18.86
N TYR A 440 -19.71 11.47 -19.28
CA TYR A 440 -18.62 10.63 -18.80
C TYR A 440 -17.28 10.87 -19.51
N GLY A 441 -17.29 11.69 -20.58
CA GLY A 441 -16.07 12.03 -21.34
C GLY A 441 -15.18 13.08 -20.67
N ARG A 442 -15.71 13.86 -19.73
CA ARG A 442 -14.96 14.92 -19.06
C ARG A 442 -13.99 14.30 -18.05
N ARG A 443 -12.69 14.53 -18.25
CA ARG A 443 -11.68 14.08 -17.29
C ARG A 443 -11.63 15.04 -16.10
N ALA A 444 -11.90 14.53 -14.90
CA ALA A 444 -11.57 15.19 -13.64
C ALA A 444 -10.07 15.00 -13.34
N LYS A 445 -9.55 15.68 -12.30
CA LYS A 445 -8.15 15.53 -11.88
C LYS A 445 -7.88 14.19 -11.19
N VAL A 446 -8.91 13.61 -10.61
CA VAL A 446 -8.91 12.29 -9.96
C VAL A 446 -10.16 11.53 -10.37
N THR A 447 -10.19 10.24 -10.11
CA THR A 447 -11.29 9.33 -10.45
C THR A 447 -12.63 9.81 -9.87
#